data_e5288fc1aab1f39f4910cb3ef7e2a215
#
_entry.id   e5288fc1aab1f39f4910cb3ef7e2a215
#
_cell.length_a   1.000
_cell.length_b   1.000
_cell.length_c   1.000
_cell.angle_alpha   90.00
_cell.angle_beta   90.00
_cell.angle_gamma   90.00
#
_symmetry.space_group_name_H-M   'P 1'
#
loop_
_entity.id
_entity.type
_entity.pdbx_description
1 polymer ?
#
loop_
_entity_poly.entity_id
_entity_poly.type
_entity_poly.pdbx_seq_one_letter_code
_entity_poly.pdbx_strand_id
1 'polypeptide(L)'
;MNAGRAALALLAAAVGAVALGFTWQAGLASLFDDSASYLVMAQAFSPWHAAGAPIAAAFPAEKYPPLFPLLVAVGGGAYDWRIAHAWVAVSFAASVFLLGEHTRAITRSAALGFAAALVLAWMPGMWLNVKGILSEFPYIALSIATVLQYRAACERPSPRRQAALCALLAATVLTRTIGVALLASIALVESRQWMRTRDRARLARSATTLAVALAVAGMWYVLRPSGGEDAYVAFGSSVAQGTAQRGIEWLLAIVSTNLSSMADAWLSAMLIFWGEPWKPTFLLACLVGASALAGTLWRALEAEADAIYVIAFGAILAAWPFPGQMFRLALPAIPFLVANAFWLWFRLASRFAPQRAVRWSAVAALVPLALCVPPALSYVAGRASLPGREIAAGYRLADIAEFYRIPSRPAAEATAMREIGVLADFEQIRLTTPDSARVMWYLPGYVALLAGREGVPLTRPADTARFVAQLAARRPDYVYLSSVHPRDTAHRDGDPMGALPLLLERGDEVWHRTDAAGLTESVLVKIDPARLLRQ
;
A
#
# COMPACT_ATOMS: atom_id res chain seq x y z
N MET A 1 -22.91 25.57 4.32
CA MET A 1 -21.46 25.20 4.38
C MET A 1 -20.70 26.49 4.61
N ASN A 2 -19.82 26.59 5.64
CA ASN A 2 -19.05 27.81 5.84
C ASN A 2 -17.92 27.92 4.78
N ALA A 3 -17.45 29.15 4.51
CA ALA A 3 -16.48 29.43 3.44
C ALA A 3 -15.21 28.54 3.50
N GLY A 4 -14.74 28.22 4.70
CA GLY A 4 -13.53 27.37 4.85
C GLY A 4 -13.76 25.92 4.41
N ARG A 5 -14.95 25.36 4.64
CA ARG A 5 -15.29 24.01 4.14
C ARG A 5 -15.52 24.01 2.63
N ALA A 6 -16.06 25.09 2.07
CA ALA A 6 -16.22 25.24 0.63
C ALA A 6 -14.85 25.25 -0.07
N ALA A 7 -13.92 26.05 0.45
CA ALA A 7 -12.54 26.10 -0.09
C ALA A 7 -11.84 24.75 0.00
N LEU A 8 -11.99 24.03 1.10
CA LEU A 8 -11.42 22.69 1.27
C LEU A 8 -12.04 21.66 0.31
N ALA A 9 -13.36 21.72 0.09
CA ALA A 9 -14.03 20.85 -0.87
C ALA A 9 -13.59 21.16 -2.31
N LEU A 10 -13.41 22.43 -2.66
CA LEU A 10 -12.89 22.83 -3.97
C LEU A 10 -11.43 22.34 -4.18
N LEU A 11 -10.59 22.46 -3.17
CA LEU A 11 -9.23 21.90 -3.23
C LEU A 11 -9.25 20.39 -3.47
N ALA A 12 -10.04 19.66 -2.68
CA ALA A 12 -10.16 18.21 -2.83
C ALA A 12 -10.71 17.82 -4.21
N ALA A 13 -11.72 18.54 -4.72
CA ALA A 13 -12.27 18.30 -6.06
C ALA A 13 -11.22 18.57 -7.16
N ALA A 14 -10.44 19.65 -7.04
CA ALA A 14 -9.35 19.95 -7.97
C ALA A 14 -8.27 18.86 -7.95
N VAL A 15 -7.85 18.43 -6.76
CA VAL A 15 -6.90 17.31 -6.61
C VAL A 15 -7.45 16.03 -7.21
N GLY A 16 -8.72 15.71 -6.96
CA GLY A 16 -9.39 14.55 -7.54
C GLY A 16 -9.44 14.60 -9.06
N ALA A 17 -9.77 15.74 -9.65
CA ALA A 17 -9.81 15.93 -11.10
C ALA A 17 -8.42 15.76 -11.73
N VAL A 18 -7.37 16.36 -11.11
CA VAL A 18 -5.98 16.20 -11.58
C VAL A 18 -5.52 14.76 -11.42
N ALA A 19 -5.79 14.13 -10.27
CA ALA A 19 -5.43 12.73 -10.03
C ALA A 19 -6.13 11.80 -11.01
N LEU A 20 -7.42 12.02 -11.28
CA LEU A 20 -8.17 11.25 -12.26
C LEU A 20 -7.56 11.38 -13.66
N GLY A 21 -7.28 12.61 -14.12
CA GLY A 21 -6.62 12.83 -15.41
C GLY A 21 -5.22 12.21 -15.48
N PHE A 22 -4.48 12.29 -14.36
CA PHE A 22 -3.14 11.72 -14.24
C PHE A 22 -3.12 10.18 -14.28
N THR A 23 -4.16 9.52 -13.74
CA THR A 23 -4.25 8.05 -13.63
C THR A 23 -5.18 7.41 -14.65
N TRP A 24 -5.85 8.18 -15.50
CA TRP A 24 -6.82 7.69 -16.48
C TRP A 24 -6.14 6.89 -17.58
N GLN A 25 -5.91 5.61 -17.30
CA GLN A 25 -5.24 4.68 -18.21
C GLN A 25 -5.87 3.29 -18.12
N ALA A 26 -5.79 2.54 -19.22
CA ALA A 26 -6.31 1.17 -19.29
C ALA A 26 -5.32 0.10 -18.81
N GLY A 27 -4.08 0.50 -18.46
CA GLY A 27 -3.01 -0.41 -18.07
C GLY A 27 -2.62 -0.30 -16.60
N LEU A 28 -1.71 -1.18 -16.18
CA LEU A 28 -1.08 -1.14 -14.87
C LEU A 28 0.08 -0.13 -14.88
N ALA A 29 0.38 0.45 -13.73
CA ALA A 29 1.52 1.37 -13.59
C ALA A 29 2.82 0.64 -13.20
N SER A 30 2.73 -0.60 -12.73
CA SER A 30 3.86 -1.43 -12.33
C SER A 30 3.50 -2.92 -12.39
N LEU A 31 4.49 -3.78 -12.69
CA LEU A 31 4.33 -5.25 -12.68
C LEU A 31 4.46 -5.88 -11.30
N PHE A 32 5.06 -5.20 -10.34
CA PHE A 32 5.49 -5.85 -9.11
C PHE A 32 4.81 -5.30 -7.85
N ASP A 33 3.67 -4.63 -8.03
CA ASP A 33 2.80 -4.21 -6.92
C ASP A 33 1.61 -5.18 -6.73
N ASP A 34 0.71 -4.84 -5.81
CA ASP A 34 -0.44 -5.67 -5.50
C ASP A 34 -1.64 -5.43 -6.45
N SER A 35 -1.52 -4.55 -7.44
CA SER A 35 -2.62 -4.17 -8.35
C SER A 35 -3.24 -5.37 -9.05
N ALA A 36 -2.42 -6.30 -9.56
CA ALA A 36 -2.93 -7.51 -10.20
C ALA A 36 -3.74 -8.38 -9.24
N SER A 37 -3.28 -8.52 -8.00
CA SER A 37 -4.01 -9.30 -6.98
C SER A 37 -5.37 -8.67 -6.66
N TYR A 38 -5.44 -7.34 -6.52
CA TYR A 38 -6.71 -6.64 -6.31
C TYR A 38 -7.66 -6.77 -7.50
N LEU A 39 -7.15 -6.68 -8.73
CA LEU A 39 -7.95 -6.82 -9.94
C LEU A 39 -8.50 -8.24 -10.10
N VAL A 40 -7.68 -9.27 -9.87
CA VAL A 40 -8.15 -10.67 -9.92
C VAL A 40 -9.20 -10.94 -8.85
N MET A 41 -9.00 -10.45 -7.63
CA MET A 41 -10.02 -10.51 -6.58
C MET A 41 -11.29 -9.74 -6.98
N ALA A 42 -11.16 -8.57 -7.62
CA ALA A 42 -12.29 -7.81 -8.09
C ALA A 42 -13.05 -8.56 -9.20
N GLN A 43 -12.37 -9.26 -10.09
CA GLN A 43 -13.01 -10.12 -11.09
C GLN A 43 -13.79 -11.25 -10.42
N ALA A 44 -13.22 -11.90 -9.39
CA ALA A 44 -13.90 -12.95 -8.64
C ALA A 44 -15.18 -12.45 -7.92
N PHE A 45 -15.20 -11.19 -7.48
CA PHE A 45 -16.34 -10.56 -6.80
C PHE A 45 -17.31 -9.86 -7.76
N SER A 46 -16.95 -9.72 -9.04
CA SER A 46 -17.69 -8.87 -9.97
C SER A 46 -19.05 -9.45 -10.31
N PRO A 47 -20.13 -8.69 -10.15
CA PRO A 47 -21.45 -9.09 -10.64
C PRO A 47 -21.59 -8.92 -12.16
N TRP A 48 -20.62 -8.31 -12.82
CA TRP A 48 -20.69 -7.88 -14.23
C TRP A 48 -20.01 -8.83 -15.21
N HIS A 49 -19.33 -9.88 -14.76
CA HIS A 49 -18.62 -10.78 -15.66
C HIS A 49 -19.55 -11.74 -16.39
N ALA A 50 -19.23 -12.06 -17.63
CA ALA A 50 -19.88 -13.15 -18.33
C ALA A 50 -19.48 -14.49 -17.68
N ALA A 51 -20.44 -15.38 -17.51
CA ALA A 51 -20.20 -16.73 -17.00
C ALA A 51 -19.14 -17.42 -17.87
N GLY A 52 -18.06 -17.90 -17.24
CA GLY A 52 -17.00 -18.63 -17.94
C GLY A 52 -15.69 -17.89 -18.12
N ALA A 53 -15.52 -16.69 -17.54
CA ALA A 53 -14.20 -16.05 -17.50
C ALA A 53 -13.24 -16.91 -16.64
N PRO A 54 -12.20 -17.54 -17.22
CA PRO A 54 -11.37 -18.53 -16.53
C PRO A 54 -10.52 -17.96 -15.40
N ILE A 55 -10.41 -16.65 -15.32
CA ILE A 55 -9.49 -15.94 -14.42
C ILE A 55 -9.94 -16.00 -12.96
N ALA A 56 -11.25 -16.03 -12.68
CA ALA A 56 -11.77 -16.04 -11.31
C ALA A 56 -11.46 -17.33 -10.53
N ALA A 57 -11.30 -18.48 -11.23
CA ALA A 57 -10.95 -19.76 -10.61
C ALA A 57 -9.45 -19.91 -10.30
N ALA A 58 -8.63 -19.04 -10.89
CA ALA A 58 -7.19 -19.20 -11.00
C ALA A 58 -6.37 -18.54 -9.89
N PHE A 59 -7.00 -17.82 -8.97
CA PHE A 59 -6.31 -17.13 -7.88
C PHE A 59 -7.17 -17.18 -6.62
N PRO A 60 -6.62 -17.60 -5.47
CA PRO A 60 -7.37 -17.53 -4.24
C PRO A 60 -7.80 -16.09 -3.97
N ALA A 61 -9.11 -15.83 -3.99
CA ALA A 61 -9.73 -14.53 -3.66
C ALA A 61 -9.47 -14.07 -2.22
N GLU A 62 -8.43 -14.62 -1.58
CA GLU A 62 -8.25 -14.71 -0.15
C GLU A 62 -7.05 -13.92 0.35
N LYS A 63 -6.17 -13.46 -0.58
CA LYS A 63 -4.87 -12.89 -0.20
C LYS A 63 -5.02 -11.60 0.61
N TYR A 64 -6.00 -10.76 0.26
CA TYR A 64 -6.20 -9.44 0.85
C TYR A 64 -7.60 -9.28 1.44
N PRO A 65 -7.80 -8.32 2.37
CA PRO A 65 -9.13 -7.94 2.82
C PRO A 65 -10.03 -7.50 1.66
N PRO A 66 -11.34 -7.79 1.71
CA PRO A 66 -12.21 -7.78 0.53
C PRO A 66 -12.74 -6.42 0.12
N LEU A 67 -12.72 -5.40 0.99
CA LEU A 67 -13.50 -4.17 0.75
C LEU A 67 -13.02 -3.40 -0.49
N PHE A 68 -11.70 -3.24 -0.67
CA PHE A 68 -11.21 -2.52 -1.84
C PHE A 68 -11.48 -3.28 -3.15
N PRO A 69 -11.18 -4.60 -3.27
CA PRO A 69 -11.60 -5.38 -4.45
C PRO A 69 -13.11 -5.35 -4.70
N LEU A 70 -13.95 -5.37 -3.66
CA LEU A 70 -15.41 -5.26 -3.79
C LEU A 70 -15.84 -3.91 -4.35
N LEU A 71 -15.24 -2.81 -3.88
CA LEU A 71 -15.52 -1.47 -4.43
C LEU A 71 -15.15 -1.38 -5.91
N VAL A 72 -14.01 -1.94 -6.29
CA VAL A 72 -13.57 -2.01 -7.68
C VAL A 72 -14.53 -2.88 -8.50
N ALA A 73 -14.93 -4.04 -7.98
CA ALA A 73 -15.84 -4.97 -8.64
C ALA A 73 -17.21 -4.36 -8.92
N VAL A 74 -17.85 -3.82 -7.90
CA VAL A 74 -19.20 -3.22 -7.99
C VAL A 74 -19.22 -2.02 -8.95
N GLY A 75 -18.14 -1.25 -9.00
CA GLY A 75 -17.98 -0.13 -9.93
C GLY A 75 -17.68 -0.52 -11.37
N GLY A 76 -17.43 -1.81 -11.67
CA GLY A 76 -17.04 -2.26 -13.02
C GLY A 76 -15.53 -2.18 -13.31
N GLY A 77 -14.73 -1.75 -12.33
CA GLY A 77 -13.28 -1.59 -12.47
C GLY A 77 -12.50 -2.90 -12.55
N ALA A 78 -13.17 -4.05 -12.36
CA ALA A 78 -12.57 -5.37 -12.54
C ALA A 78 -12.14 -5.62 -13.99
N TYR A 79 -12.84 -5.03 -14.96
CA TYR A 79 -12.63 -5.19 -16.41
C TYR A 79 -12.25 -3.88 -17.11
N ASP A 80 -12.70 -2.74 -16.63
CA ASP A 80 -12.21 -1.41 -17.05
C ASP A 80 -11.32 -0.81 -15.93
N TRP A 81 -10.01 -0.97 -16.07
CA TRP A 81 -9.06 -0.54 -15.05
C TRP A 81 -9.01 0.98 -14.86
N ARG A 82 -9.51 1.76 -15.81
CA ARG A 82 -9.71 3.21 -15.64
C ARG A 82 -10.65 3.51 -14.47
N ILE A 83 -11.68 2.70 -14.29
CA ILE A 83 -12.61 2.81 -13.15
C ILE A 83 -11.91 2.42 -11.84
N ALA A 84 -11.04 1.39 -11.87
CA ALA A 84 -10.25 1.03 -10.70
C ALA A 84 -9.31 2.18 -10.28
N HIS A 85 -8.62 2.82 -11.25
CA HIS A 85 -7.83 4.02 -10.99
C HIS A 85 -8.68 5.18 -10.47
N ALA A 86 -9.90 5.36 -10.97
CA ALA A 86 -10.82 6.39 -10.48
C ALA A 86 -11.16 6.21 -9.00
N TRP A 87 -11.36 4.99 -8.52
CA TRP A 87 -11.56 4.73 -7.09
C TRP A 87 -10.37 5.20 -6.23
N VAL A 88 -9.14 4.98 -6.71
CA VAL A 88 -7.93 5.44 -6.02
C VAL A 88 -7.85 6.97 -6.03
N ALA A 89 -8.09 7.62 -7.18
CA ALA A 89 -8.06 9.08 -7.30
C ALA A 89 -9.11 9.76 -6.43
N VAL A 90 -10.35 9.25 -6.39
CA VAL A 90 -11.43 9.74 -5.52
C VAL A 90 -11.06 9.56 -4.03
N SER A 91 -10.46 8.43 -3.69
CA SER A 91 -10.00 8.16 -2.31
C SER A 91 -8.87 9.11 -1.90
N PHE A 92 -7.98 9.47 -2.82
CA PHE A 92 -6.95 10.49 -2.57
C PHE A 92 -7.58 11.87 -2.31
N ALA A 93 -8.52 12.29 -3.16
CA ALA A 93 -9.27 13.54 -2.95
C ALA A 93 -10.00 13.55 -1.60
N ALA A 94 -10.66 12.44 -1.24
CA ALA A 94 -11.30 12.28 0.05
C ALA A 94 -10.28 12.38 1.22
N SER A 95 -9.09 11.82 1.06
CA SER A 95 -8.02 11.90 2.06
C SER A 95 -7.55 13.34 2.28
N VAL A 96 -7.43 14.14 1.21
CA VAL A 96 -7.08 15.57 1.28
C VAL A 96 -8.16 16.35 2.05
N PHE A 97 -9.45 16.13 1.70
CA PHE A 97 -10.56 16.78 2.39
C PHE A 97 -10.61 16.39 3.88
N LEU A 98 -10.53 15.10 4.17
CA LEU A 98 -10.63 14.57 5.53
C LEU A 98 -9.45 14.99 6.40
N LEU A 99 -8.22 15.06 5.85
CA LEU A 99 -7.08 15.61 6.57
C LEU A 99 -7.31 17.07 6.96
N GLY A 100 -7.83 17.89 6.04
CA GLY A 100 -8.17 19.28 6.34
C GLY A 100 -9.19 19.40 7.46
N GLU A 101 -10.26 18.60 7.44
CA GLU A 101 -11.26 18.55 8.50
C GLU A 101 -10.67 18.05 9.84
N HIS A 102 -9.79 17.04 9.79
CA HIS A 102 -9.10 16.53 10.98
C HIS A 102 -8.19 17.59 11.61
N THR A 103 -7.34 18.22 10.80
CA THR A 103 -6.43 19.29 11.27
C THR A 103 -7.24 20.49 11.81
N ARG A 104 -8.34 20.87 11.12
CA ARG A 104 -9.26 21.89 11.62
C ARG A 104 -9.85 21.51 12.97
N ALA A 105 -10.23 20.25 13.17
CA ALA A 105 -10.81 19.76 14.40
C ALA A 105 -9.82 19.83 15.59
N ILE A 106 -8.55 19.49 15.37
CA ILE A 106 -7.52 19.48 16.44
C ILE A 106 -6.92 20.86 16.73
N THR A 107 -6.88 21.76 15.71
CA THR A 107 -6.33 23.13 15.87
C THR A 107 -7.42 24.19 16.04
N ARG A 108 -8.69 23.85 15.82
CA ARG A 108 -9.84 24.78 15.78
C ARG A 108 -9.67 25.91 14.74
N SER A 109 -8.85 25.69 13.71
CA SER A 109 -8.51 26.67 12.67
C SER A 109 -8.80 26.11 11.26
N ALA A 110 -9.71 26.76 10.53
CA ALA A 110 -9.98 26.42 9.13
C ALA A 110 -8.77 26.69 8.23
N ALA A 111 -8.00 27.74 8.51
CA ALA A 111 -6.79 28.09 7.76
C ALA A 111 -5.73 27.00 7.89
N LEU A 112 -5.48 26.47 9.10
CA LEU A 112 -4.53 25.38 9.31
C LEU A 112 -5.02 24.07 8.72
N GLY A 113 -6.34 23.80 8.77
CA GLY A 113 -6.92 22.67 8.06
C GLY A 113 -6.68 22.72 6.56
N PHE A 114 -6.92 23.89 5.94
CA PHE A 114 -6.66 24.10 4.52
C PHE A 114 -5.16 23.97 4.18
N ALA A 115 -4.26 24.54 4.99
CA ALA A 115 -2.83 24.46 4.78
C ALA A 115 -2.31 23.01 4.87
N ALA A 116 -2.78 22.22 5.84
CA ALA A 116 -2.41 20.80 5.95
C ALA A 116 -2.92 19.98 4.75
N ALA A 117 -4.16 20.24 4.31
CA ALA A 117 -4.71 19.62 3.10
C ALA A 117 -3.89 19.99 1.85
N LEU A 118 -3.45 21.23 1.74
CA LEU A 118 -2.61 21.70 0.64
C LEU A 118 -1.23 21.02 0.65
N VAL A 119 -0.62 20.83 1.83
CA VAL A 119 0.64 20.06 1.96
C VAL A 119 0.45 18.63 1.45
N LEU A 120 -0.60 17.92 1.88
CA LEU A 120 -0.87 16.56 1.42
C LEU A 120 -1.14 16.51 -0.10
N ALA A 121 -1.89 17.48 -0.62
CA ALA A 121 -2.20 17.61 -2.04
C ALA A 121 -0.96 17.76 -2.93
N TRP A 122 0.08 18.41 -2.41
CA TRP A 122 1.34 18.62 -3.12
C TRP A 122 2.46 17.68 -2.70
N MET A 123 2.17 16.70 -1.82
CA MET A 123 3.19 15.75 -1.37
C MET A 123 3.52 14.77 -2.49
N PRO A 124 4.76 14.77 -3.02
CA PRO A 124 5.10 14.01 -4.22
C PRO A 124 4.92 12.51 -4.05
N GLY A 125 5.18 11.96 -2.86
CA GLY A 125 4.95 10.55 -2.58
C GLY A 125 3.48 10.11 -2.71
N MET A 126 2.52 11.03 -2.55
CA MET A 126 1.10 10.73 -2.82
C MET A 126 0.87 10.55 -4.33
N TRP A 127 1.44 11.43 -5.14
CA TRP A 127 1.36 11.33 -6.61
C TRP A 127 2.06 10.09 -7.16
N LEU A 128 3.20 9.71 -6.55
CA LEU A 128 3.90 8.48 -6.91
C LEU A 128 3.04 7.24 -6.70
N ASN A 129 2.23 7.20 -5.64
CA ASN A 129 1.47 6.02 -5.25
C ASN A 129 0.01 6.01 -5.78
N VAL A 130 -0.56 7.18 -6.14
CA VAL A 130 -1.95 7.26 -6.64
C VAL A 130 -2.15 6.56 -7.99
N LYS A 131 -1.07 6.36 -8.75
CA LYS A 131 -1.09 5.65 -10.03
C LYS A 131 -1.34 4.14 -9.94
N GLY A 132 -1.05 3.52 -8.78
CA GLY A 132 -1.29 2.09 -8.56
C GLY A 132 -2.76 1.81 -8.19
N ILE A 133 -3.29 0.66 -8.61
CA ILE A 133 -4.62 0.18 -8.18
C ILE A 133 -4.44 -0.48 -6.81
N LEU A 134 -4.28 0.35 -5.79
CA LEU A 134 -3.84 -0.04 -4.47
C LEU A 134 -4.81 0.43 -3.38
N SER A 135 -4.86 -0.31 -2.27
CA SER A 135 -5.78 -0.06 -1.15
C SER A 135 -5.34 1.05 -0.20
N GLU A 136 -4.15 1.65 -0.39
CA GLU A 136 -3.58 2.67 0.50
C GLU A 136 -4.48 3.90 0.64
N PHE A 137 -4.90 4.51 -0.47
CA PHE A 137 -5.74 5.72 -0.42
C PHE A 137 -7.15 5.48 0.13
N PRO A 138 -7.89 4.41 -0.27
CA PRO A 138 -9.12 4.03 0.42
C PRO A 138 -8.94 3.84 1.93
N TYR A 139 -7.85 3.20 2.34
CA TYR A 139 -7.53 3.00 3.74
C TYR A 139 -7.21 4.31 4.46
N ILE A 140 -6.44 5.22 3.85
CA ILE A 140 -6.15 6.56 4.40
C ILE A 140 -7.45 7.32 4.65
N ALA A 141 -8.32 7.40 3.65
CA ALA A 141 -9.60 8.09 3.77
C ALA A 141 -10.46 7.51 4.89
N LEU A 142 -10.59 6.18 4.95
CA LEU A 142 -11.36 5.47 5.98
C LEU A 142 -10.76 5.67 7.38
N SER A 143 -9.43 5.63 7.51
CA SER A 143 -8.76 5.82 8.80
C SER A 143 -9.00 7.21 9.37
N ILE A 144 -8.87 8.27 8.54
CA ILE A 144 -9.13 9.65 8.97
C ILE A 144 -10.62 9.83 9.29
N ALA A 145 -11.52 9.30 8.45
CA ALA A 145 -12.96 9.34 8.69
C ALA A 145 -13.33 8.64 10.01
N THR A 146 -12.70 7.51 10.30
CA THR A 146 -12.89 6.76 11.56
C THR A 146 -12.49 7.58 12.78
N VAL A 147 -11.32 8.24 12.74
CA VAL A 147 -10.86 9.11 13.83
C VAL A 147 -11.79 10.30 14.03
N LEU A 148 -12.24 10.94 12.95
CA LEU A 148 -13.23 12.04 13.02
C LEU A 148 -14.56 11.56 13.59
N GLN A 149 -15.05 10.39 13.17
CA GLN A 149 -16.29 9.81 13.66
C GLN A 149 -16.19 9.38 15.12
N TYR A 150 -15.06 8.80 15.55
CA TYR A 150 -14.79 8.48 16.94
C TYR A 150 -14.89 9.73 17.81
N ARG A 151 -14.23 10.80 17.41
CA ARG A 151 -14.31 12.09 18.09
C ARG A 151 -15.75 12.61 18.20
N ALA A 152 -16.48 12.59 17.08
CA ALA A 152 -17.88 13.01 17.04
C ALA A 152 -18.78 12.13 17.93
N ALA A 153 -18.51 10.83 18.02
CA ALA A 153 -19.23 9.90 18.88
C ALA A 153 -18.92 10.11 20.37
N CYS A 154 -17.69 10.53 20.71
CA CYS A 154 -17.31 10.91 22.07
C CYS A 154 -17.93 12.25 22.49
N GLU A 155 -17.94 13.27 21.62
CA GLU A 155 -18.48 14.60 21.92
C GLU A 155 -20.02 14.59 22.06
N ARG A 156 -20.71 13.82 21.24
CA ARG A 156 -22.19 13.75 21.19
C ARG A 156 -22.63 12.30 20.95
N PRO A 157 -22.67 11.46 21.99
CA PRO A 157 -23.03 10.05 21.84
C PRO A 157 -24.47 9.90 21.29
N SER A 158 -24.59 9.06 20.24
CA SER A 158 -25.89 8.64 19.71
C SER A 158 -25.77 7.27 19.05
N PRO A 159 -26.84 6.46 18.99
CA PRO A 159 -26.82 5.15 18.32
C PRO A 159 -26.36 5.24 16.85
N ARG A 160 -26.80 6.28 16.13
CA ARG A 160 -26.40 6.50 14.73
C ARG A 160 -24.89 6.73 14.59
N ARG A 161 -24.29 7.51 15.50
CA ARG A 161 -22.84 7.77 15.47
C ARG A 161 -22.03 6.56 15.88
N GLN A 162 -22.52 5.77 16.81
CA GLN A 162 -21.90 4.51 17.21
C GLN A 162 -21.96 3.50 16.06
N ALA A 163 -23.10 3.36 15.39
CA ALA A 163 -23.26 2.50 14.22
C ALA A 163 -22.31 2.94 13.07
N ALA A 164 -22.22 4.24 12.80
CA ALA A 164 -21.29 4.78 11.80
C ALA A 164 -19.83 4.52 12.16
N LEU A 165 -19.46 4.67 13.45
CA LEU A 165 -18.11 4.34 13.92
C LEU A 165 -17.81 2.86 13.76
N CYS A 166 -18.76 1.99 14.13
CA CYS A 166 -18.63 0.54 13.96
C CYS A 166 -18.41 0.17 12.48
N ALA A 167 -19.23 0.73 11.58
CA ALA A 167 -19.11 0.49 10.14
C ALA A 167 -17.78 0.97 9.57
N LEU A 168 -17.30 2.15 9.97
CA LEU A 168 -16.00 2.69 9.53
C LEU A 168 -14.83 1.87 10.06
N LEU A 169 -14.87 1.42 11.32
CA LEU A 169 -13.85 0.55 11.90
C LEU A 169 -13.77 -0.79 11.16
N ALA A 170 -14.93 -1.44 10.94
CA ALA A 170 -15.00 -2.67 10.18
C ALA A 170 -14.48 -2.47 8.74
N ALA A 171 -14.93 -1.39 8.06
CA ALA A 171 -14.47 -1.04 6.71
C ALA A 171 -12.96 -0.81 6.65
N THR A 172 -12.38 -0.16 7.66
CA THR A 172 -10.94 0.08 7.73
C THR A 172 -10.15 -1.25 7.79
N VAL A 173 -10.57 -2.18 8.66
CA VAL A 173 -9.92 -3.51 8.76
C VAL A 173 -10.17 -4.35 7.51
N LEU A 174 -11.38 -4.30 6.94
CA LEU A 174 -11.73 -4.99 5.69
C LEU A 174 -11.07 -4.37 4.44
N THR A 175 -10.48 -3.19 4.55
CA THR A 175 -9.64 -2.60 3.49
C THR A 175 -8.18 -3.04 3.62
N ARG A 176 -7.64 -3.03 4.84
CA ARG A 176 -6.27 -3.49 5.17
C ARG A 176 -6.24 -4.05 6.59
N THR A 177 -5.65 -5.23 6.73
CA THR A 177 -5.53 -5.92 8.04
C THR A 177 -4.86 -5.05 9.11
N ILE A 178 -3.91 -4.19 8.73
CA ILE A 178 -3.24 -3.25 9.65
C ILE A 178 -4.22 -2.25 10.29
N GLY A 179 -5.46 -2.16 9.83
CA GLY A 179 -6.56 -1.42 10.48
C GLY A 179 -6.83 -1.84 11.91
N VAL A 180 -6.37 -3.02 12.34
CA VAL A 180 -6.38 -3.44 13.75
C VAL A 180 -5.63 -2.47 14.68
N ALA A 181 -4.65 -1.72 14.16
CA ALA A 181 -3.95 -0.68 14.92
C ALA A 181 -4.92 0.43 15.38
N LEU A 182 -5.94 0.74 14.57
CA LEU A 182 -6.95 1.75 14.90
C LEU A 182 -7.92 1.22 15.98
N LEU A 183 -8.33 -0.06 15.89
CA LEU A 183 -9.09 -0.72 16.94
C LEU A 183 -8.32 -0.70 18.26
N ALA A 184 -7.05 -1.10 18.23
CA ALA A 184 -6.19 -1.12 19.41
C ALA A 184 -6.01 0.27 20.02
N SER A 185 -5.83 1.31 19.18
CA SER A 185 -5.66 2.69 19.66
C SER A 185 -6.91 3.19 20.37
N ILE A 186 -8.10 2.98 19.81
CA ILE A 186 -9.37 3.36 20.43
C ILE A 186 -9.57 2.56 21.72
N ALA A 187 -9.31 1.26 21.73
CA ALA A 187 -9.40 0.43 22.93
C ALA A 187 -8.52 0.96 24.06
N LEU A 188 -7.27 1.35 23.73
CA LEU A 188 -6.33 1.90 24.70
C LEU A 188 -6.81 3.26 25.26
N VAL A 189 -7.28 4.15 24.39
CA VAL A 189 -7.83 5.45 24.81
C VAL A 189 -9.04 5.26 25.74
N GLU A 190 -9.99 4.40 25.36
CA GLU A 190 -11.19 4.15 26.16
C GLU A 190 -10.87 3.44 27.49
N SER A 191 -9.91 2.51 27.50
CA SER A 191 -9.42 1.88 28.73
C SER A 191 -8.80 2.90 29.69
N ARG A 192 -7.95 3.81 29.17
CA ARG A 192 -7.36 4.90 29.97
C ARG A 192 -8.45 5.86 30.48
N GLN A 193 -9.41 6.19 29.65
CA GLN A 193 -10.52 7.05 30.04
C GLN A 193 -11.39 6.39 31.11
N TRP A 194 -11.68 5.09 30.98
CA TRP A 194 -12.41 4.35 32.00
C TRP A 194 -11.65 4.30 33.33
N MET A 195 -10.36 4.09 33.32
CA MET A 195 -9.55 4.11 34.56
C MET A 195 -9.67 5.46 35.29
N ARG A 196 -9.81 6.56 34.55
CA ARG A 196 -9.93 7.92 35.09
C ARG A 196 -11.34 8.27 35.58
N THR A 197 -12.37 7.92 34.80
CA THR A 197 -13.75 8.39 35.00
C THR A 197 -14.67 7.34 35.62
N ARG A 198 -14.32 6.05 35.51
CA ARG A 198 -15.16 4.91 35.90
C ARG A 198 -16.53 4.88 35.23
N ASP A 199 -16.69 5.57 34.07
CA ASP A 199 -17.94 5.59 33.32
C ASP A 199 -18.17 4.24 32.61
N ARG A 200 -19.01 3.39 33.27
CA ARG A 200 -19.37 2.06 32.77
C ARG A 200 -20.18 2.13 31.48
N ALA A 201 -21.05 3.15 31.33
CA ALA A 201 -21.89 3.28 30.15
C ALA A 201 -21.04 3.61 28.90
N ARG A 202 -20.04 4.47 29.06
CA ARG A 202 -19.08 4.78 28.01
C ARG A 202 -18.26 3.54 27.63
N LEU A 203 -17.71 2.84 28.62
CA LEU A 203 -16.94 1.62 28.40
C LEU A 203 -17.77 0.56 27.66
N ALA A 204 -19.00 0.31 28.08
CA ALA A 204 -19.89 -0.66 27.45
C ALA A 204 -20.18 -0.31 25.99
N ARG A 205 -20.49 0.98 25.69
CA ARG A 205 -20.71 1.43 24.31
C ARG A 205 -19.46 1.21 23.44
N SER A 206 -18.29 1.60 23.93
CA SER A 206 -17.03 1.46 23.18
C SER A 206 -16.65 -0.01 23.00
N ALA A 207 -16.76 -0.82 24.04
CA ALA A 207 -16.51 -2.25 23.97
C ALA A 207 -17.44 -2.95 22.97
N THR A 208 -18.75 -2.63 22.97
CA THR A 208 -19.71 -3.16 22.00
C THR A 208 -19.34 -2.74 20.57
N THR A 209 -19.00 -1.46 20.35
CA THR A 209 -18.60 -0.96 19.03
C THR A 209 -17.36 -1.68 18.51
N LEU A 210 -16.34 -1.84 19.34
CA LEU A 210 -15.09 -2.54 18.98
C LEU A 210 -15.34 -4.03 18.73
N ALA A 211 -16.12 -4.69 19.59
CA ALA A 211 -16.45 -6.11 19.46
C ALA A 211 -17.24 -6.39 18.17
N VAL A 212 -18.25 -5.57 17.85
CA VAL A 212 -19.05 -5.73 16.63
C VAL A 212 -18.18 -5.45 15.39
N ALA A 213 -17.36 -4.39 15.40
CA ALA A 213 -16.46 -4.10 14.29
C ALA A 213 -15.45 -5.24 14.05
N LEU A 214 -14.90 -5.79 15.13
CA LEU A 214 -13.98 -6.93 15.07
C LEU A 214 -14.69 -8.21 14.59
N ALA A 215 -15.93 -8.47 15.06
CA ALA A 215 -16.71 -9.61 14.61
C ALA A 215 -17.04 -9.53 13.12
N VAL A 216 -17.49 -8.36 12.63
CA VAL A 216 -17.77 -8.14 11.20
C VAL A 216 -16.50 -8.32 10.36
N ALA A 217 -15.38 -7.74 10.77
CA ALA A 217 -14.12 -7.92 10.07
C ALA A 217 -13.61 -9.37 10.16
N GLY A 218 -13.73 -10.00 11.34
CA GLY A 218 -13.33 -11.38 11.56
C GLY A 218 -14.15 -12.40 10.78
N MET A 219 -15.43 -12.09 10.51
CA MET A 219 -16.31 -12.95 9.71
C MET A 219 -15.74 -13.21 8.32
N TRP A 220 -15.08 -12.23 7.69
CA TRP A 220 -14.37 -12.44 6.44
C TRP A 220 -13.31 -13.56 6.55
N TYR A 221 -12.50 -13.52 7.60
CA TYR A 221 -11.43 -14.52 7.81
C TYR A 221 -11.95 -15.92 8.12
N VAL A 222 -13.19 -16.02 8.63
CA VAL A 222 -13.86 -17.30 8.89
C VAL A 222 -14.56 -17.84 7.64
N LEU A 223 -15.18 -16.95 6.86
CA LEU A 223 -16.01 -17.33 5.70
C LEU A 223 -15.23 -17.44 4.39
N ARG A 224 -14.04 -16.83 4.32
CA ARG A 224 -13.23 -16.95 3.11
C ARG A 224 -12.86 -18.43 2.88
N PRO A 225 -12.83 -18.91 1.63
CA PRO A 225 -12.41 -20.27 1.33
C PRO A 225 -10.95 -20.46 1.81
N SER A 226 -10.70 -21.47 2.61
CA SER A 226 -9.37 -21.75 3.16
C SER A 226 -8.61 -22.69 2.23
N GLY A 227 -7.87 -22.12 1.28
CA GLY A 227 -7.06 -22.89 0.32
C GLY A 227 -5.56 -22.85 0.54
N GLY A 228 -5.07 -22.08 1.51
CA GLY A 228 -3.64 -21.88 1.72
C GLY A 228 -3.27 -21.26 3.06
N GLU A 229 -1.99 -21.23 3.33
CA GLU A 229 -1.42 -20.58 4.50
C GLU A 229 -1.66 -19.06 4.41
N ASP A 230 -2.30 -18.48 5.42
CA ASP A 230 -2.51 -17.03 5.48
C ASP A 230 -1.16 -16.31 5.47
N ALA A 231 -0.94 -15.45 4.48
CA ALA A 231 0.34 -14.76 4.31
C ALA A 231 0.74 -13.95 5.56
N TYR A 232 -0.23 -13.36 6.26
CA TYR A 232 0.05 -12.59 7.48
C TYR A 232 0.40 -13.49 8.67
N VAL A 233 -0.23 -14.66 8.78
CA VAL A 233 0.12 -15.69 9.78
C VAL A 233 1.50 -16.23 9.45
N ALA A 234 1.79 -16.54 8.19
CA ALA A 234 3.10 -16.99 7.75
C ALA A 234 4.20 -15.96 8.04
N PHE A 235 3.93 -14.66 7.84
CA PHE A 235 4.87 -13.59 8.19
C PHE A 235 5.09 -13.50 9.70
N GLY A 236 4.03 -13.52 10.49
CA GLY A 236 4.13 -13.51 11.96
C GLY A 236 4.91 -14.72 12.49
N SER A 237 4.63 -15.91 11.97
CA SER A 237 5.34 -17.14 12.34
C SER A 237 6.81 -17.08 11.91
N SER A 238 7.13 -16.53 10.74
CA SER A 238 8.52 -16.39 10.29
C SER A 238 9.34 -15.45 11.18
N VAL A 239 8.73 -14.34 11.63
CA VAL A 239 9.36 -13.42 12.59
C VAL A 239 9.54 -14.08 13.95
N ALA A 240 8.52 -14.81 14.45
CA ALA A 240 8.61 -15.52 15.71
C ALA A 240 9.66 -16.65 15.68
N GLN A 241 9.68 -17.46 14.63
CA GLN A 241 10.67 -18.51 14.43
C GLN A 241 12.09 -17.95 14.27
N GLY A 242 12.25 -16.89 13.46
CA GLY A 242 13.54 -16.22 13.29
C GLY A 242 14.07 -15.68 14.61
N THR A 243 13.20 -15.08 15.44
CA THR A 243 13.57 -14.61 16.78
C THR A 243 13.94 -15.76 17.72
N ALA A 244 13.18 -16.87 17.69
CA ALA A 244 13.48 -18.05 18.51
C ALA A 244 14.80 -18.73 18.11
N GLN A 245 15.15 -18.74 16.83
CA GLN A 245 16.36 -19.39 16.30
C GLN A 245 17.61 -18.52 16.38
N ARG A 246 17.47 -17.20 16.16
CA ARG A 246 18.59 -16.24 16.00
C ARG A 246 18.70 -15.25 17.17
N GLY A 247 17.78 -15.33 18.15
CA GLY A 247 17.79 -14.46 19.32
C GLY A 247 17.19 -13.06 19.09
N ILE A 248 17.14 -12.30 20.19
CA ILE A 248 16.57 -10.95 20.21
C ILE A 248 17.34 -9.97 19.32
N GLU A 249 18.63 -10.19 19.11
CA GLU A 249 19.48 -9.32 18.27
C GLU A 249 19.00 -9.28 16.82
N TRP A 250 18.54 -10.42 16.30
CA TRP A 250 17.95 -10.51 14.97
C TRP A 250 16.66 -9.68 14.86
N LEU A 251 15.78 -9.75 15.87
CA LEU A 251 14.56 -8.91 15.92
C LEU A 251 14.93 -7.41 15.98
N LEU A 252 15.90 -7.04 16.81
CA LEU A 252 16.38 -5.67 16.92
C LEU A 252 16.97 -5.16 15.60
N ALA A 253 17.68 -6.00 14.86
CA ALA A 253 18.19 -5.67 13.52
C ALA A 253 17.04 -5.40 12.54
N ILE A 254 15.99 -6.23 12.52
CA ILE A 254 14.78 -5.99 11.71
C ILE A 254 14.14 -4.65 12.08
N VAL A 255 13.90 -4.43 13.36
CA VAL A 255 13.29 -3.20 13.87
C VAL A 255 14.11 -1.97 13.48
N SER A 256 15.43 -2.01 13.68
CA SER A 256 16.35 -0.93 13.30
C SER A 256 16.30 -0.63 11.80
N THR A 257 16.35 -1.67 10.96
CA THR A 257 16.25 -1.53 9.50
C THR A 257 14.91 -0.93 9.09
N ASN A 258 13.81 -1.38 9.69
CA ASN A 258 12.49 -0.87 9.38
C ASN A 258 12.29 0.58 9.84
N LEU A 259 12.81 0.97 11.00
CA LEU A 259 12.79 2.35 11.45
C LEU A 259 13.54 3.27 10.51
N SER A 260 14.72 2.87 10.03
CA SER A 260 15.46 3.58 8.97
C SER A 260 14.63 3.67 7.68
N SER A 261 14.04 2.56 7.23
CA SER A 261 13.20 2.53 6.03
C SER A 261 11.92 3.38 6.16
N MET A 262 11.36 3.52 7.37
CA MET A 262 10.24 4.43 7.61
C MET A 262 10.67 5.90 7.56
N ALA A 263 11.87 6.23 8.06
CA ALA A 263 12.44 7.57 7.89
C ALA A 263 12.69 7.89 6.41
N ASP A 264 13.22 6.95 5.65
CA ASP A 264 13.36 7.08 4.19
C ASP A 264 11.99 7.21 3.49
N ALA A 265 10.97 6.51 3.96
CA ALA A 265 9.61 6.64 3.44
C ALA A 265 9.04 8.05 3.66
N TRP A 266 9.28 8.67 4.82
CA TRP A 266 8.94 10.06 5.08
C TRP A 266 9.64 11.02 4.12
N LEU A 267 10.95 10.87 3.97
CA LEU A 267 11.74 11.70 3.05
C LEU A 267 11.28 11.53 1.59
N SER A 268 11.01 10.32 1.17
CA SER A 268 10.48 10.02 -0.18
C SER A 268 9.09 10.59 -0.40
N ALA A 269 8.26 10.59 0.64
CA ALA A 269 6.94 11.19 0.55
C ALA A 269 7.03 12.70 0.30
N MET A 270 8.05 13.38 0.88
CA MET A 270 8.23 14.83 0.75
C MET A 270 9.03 15.27 -0.47
N LEU A 271 10.00 14.48 -0.92
CA LEU A 271 11.03 15.00 -1.81
C LEU A 271 11.12 14.28 -3.18
N ILE A 272 10.69 13.05 -3.36
CA ILE A 272 11.00 12.19 -4.53
C ILE A 272 12.43 12.39 -5.03
N PHE A 273 13.31 11.42 -4.78
CA PHE A 273 14.71 11.57 -5.13
C PHE A 273 15.05 11.02 -6.51
N TRP A 274 15.58 11.91 -7.38
CA TRP A 274 16.50 11.56 -8.43
C TRP A 274 17.91 11.94 -7.97
N GLY A 275 18.66 10.98 -7.40
CA GLY A 275 19.99 11.25 -6.86
C GLY A 275 20.01 11.75 -5.41
N GLU A 276 21.16 12.27 -4.97
CA GLU A 276 21.29 12.80 -3.61
C GLU A 276 20.55 14.14 -3.48
N PRO A 277 19.68 14.30 -2.47
CA PRO A 277 18.99 15.57 -2.25
C PRO A 277 19.98 16.66 -1.81
N TRP A 278 19.71 17.89 -2.22
CA TRP A 278 20.45 19.02 -1.71
C TRP A 278 20.37 19.07 -0.18
N LYS A 279 21.53 19.13 0.49
CA LYS A 279 21.63 19.00 1.96
C LYS A 279 20.64 19.84 2.76
N PRO A 280 20.38 21.14 2.42
CA PRO A 280 19.38 21.94 3.12
C PRO A 280 17.95 21.43 2.98
N THR A 281 17.52 20.92 1.81
CA THR A 281 16.17 20.37 1.64
C THR A 281 15.99 19.08 2.45
N PHE A 282 17.02 18.26 2.50
CA PHE A 282 17.06 17.07 3.35
C PHE A 282 16.90 17.44 4.83
N LEU A 283 17.70 18.40 5.31
CA LEU A 283 17.63 18.87 6.71
C LEU A 283 16.24 19.42 7.04
N LEU A 284 15.67 20.26 6.17
CA LEU A 284 14.32 20.80 6.37
C LEU A 284 13.26 19.71 6.42
N ALA A 285 13.33 18.70 5.54
CA ALA A 285 12.41 17.57 5.58
C ALA A 285 12.54 16.75 6.87
N CYS A 286 13.77 16.56 7.37
CA CYS A 286 14.03 15.95 8.68
C CYS A 286 13.43 16.79 9.82
N LEU A 287 13.56 18.11 9.80
CA LEU A 287 13.01 19.00 10.83
C LEU A 287 11.46 18.97 10.84
N VAL A 288 10.82 18.93 9.66
CA VAL A 288 9.37 18.75 9.56
C VAL A 288 8.98 17.37 10.12
N GLY A 289 9.70 16.31 9.78
CA GLY A 289 9.49 14.95 10.31
C GLY A 289 9.68 14.89 11.84
N ALA A 290 10.73 15.51 12.36
CA ALA A 290 10.96 15.59 13.81
C ALA A 290 9.82 16.32 14.53
N SER A 291 9.31 17.42 13.94
CA SER A 291 8.16 18.13 14.51
C SER A 291 6.88 17.30 14.44
N ALA A 292 6.67 16.51 13.38
CA ALA A 292 5.55 15.58 13.26
C ALA A 292 5.60 14.48 14.34
N LEU A 293 6.77 13.89 14.55
CA LEU A 293 6.98 12.88 15.60
C LEU A 293 6.81 13.48 17.00
N ALA A 294 7.38 14.66 17.28
CA ALA A 294 7.24 15.34 18.56
C ALA A 294 5.76 15.67 18.85
N GLY A 295 5.02 16.16 17.84
CA GLY A 295 3.59 16.40 17.94
C GLY A 295 2.81 15.11 18.20
N THR A 296 3.15 14.03 17.51
CA THR A 296 2.54 12.71 17.72
C THR A 296 2.77 12.18 19.12
N LEU A 297 4.02 12.24 19.61
CA LEU A 297 4.36 11.78 20.96
C LEU A 297 3.62 12.61 22.04
N TRP A 298 3.60 13.92 21.88
CA TRP A 298 2.88 14.78 22.82
C TRP A 298 1.39 14.47 22.87
N ARG A 299 0.73 14.35 21.70
CA ARG A 299 -0.69 14.00 21.64
C ARG A 299 -0.98 12.57 22.13
N ALA A 300 -0.07 11.63 21.95
CA ALA A 300 -0.19 10.28 22.52
C ALA A 300 -0.12 10.31 24.05
N LEU A 301 0.73 11.15 24.64
CA LEU A 301 0.75 11.38 26.08
C LEU A 301 -0.57 12.00 26.58
N GLU A 302 -1.24 12.82 25.77
CA GLU A 302 -2.58 13.35 26.03
C GLU A 302 -3.70 12.30 25.79
N ALA A 303 -3.36 11.10 25.32
CA ALA A 303 -4.25 9.98 24.96
C ALA A 303 -5.19 10.29 23.78
N GLU A 304 -4.68 11.01 22.79
CA GLU A 304 -5.39 11.25 21.54
C GLU A 304 -5.31 10.03 20.61
N ALA A 305 -6.47 9.57 20.10
CA ALA A 305 -6.57 8.30 19.37
C ALA A 305 -5.77 8.27 18.07
N ASP A 306 -5.70 9.38 17.33
CA ASP A 306 -4.93 9.52 16.10
C ASP A 306 -3.42 9.36 16.33
N ALA A 307 -2.91 9.91 17.42
CA ALA A 307 -1.50 9.83 17.75
C ALA A 307 -1.11 8.41 18.24
N ILE A 308 -1.95 7.80 19.08
CA ILE A 308 -1.75 6.41 19.51
C ILE A 308 -1.85 5.46 18.31
N TYR A 309 -2.76 5.74 17.35
CA TYR A 309 -2.84 4.98 16.11
C TYR A 309 -1.55 5.04 15.31
N VAL A 310 -0.94 6.22 15.12
CA VAL A 310 0.34 6.34 14.42
C VAL A 310 1.43 5.51 15.09
N ILE A 311 1.49 5.52 16.43
CA ILE A 311 2.48 4.73 17.18
C ILE A 311 2.21 3.23 17.04
N ALA A 312 0.95 2.77 17.20
CA ALA A 312 0.59 1.37 17.05
C ALA A 312 0.83 0.86 15.62
N PHE A 313 0.48 1.68 14.63
CA PHE A 313 0.73 1.41 13.22
C PHE A 313 2.23 1.28 12.94
N GLY A 314 3.03 2.24 13.43
CA GLY A 314 4.48 2.23 13.30
C GLY A 314 5.13 1.03 14.00
N ALA A 315 4.61 0.60 15.16
CA ALA A 315 5.10 -0.58 15.87
C ALA A 315 4.86 -1.87 15.07
N ILE A 316 3.70 -2.01 14.40
CA ILE A 316 3.44 -3.14 13.49
C ILE A 316 4.43 -3.12 12.33
N LEU A 317 4.64 -1.95 11.70
CA LEU A 317 5.58 -1.83 10.58
C LEU A 317 7.03 -2.07 11.02
N ALA A 318 7.41 -1.70 12.25
CA ALA A 318 8.75 -1.93 12.76
C ALA A 318 9.11 -3.43 12.83
N ALA A 319 8.11 -4.29 13.04
CA ALA A 319 8.28 -5.74 13.03
C ALA A 319 8.03 -6.38 11.64
N TRP A 320 7.79 -5.59 10.59
CA TRP A 320 7.44 -6.10 9.27
C TRP A 320 8.65 -6.73 8.56
N PRO A 321 8.51 -7.92 7.91
CA PRO A 321 9.68 -8.62 7.33
C PRO A 321 10.20 -8.03 6.00
N PHE A 322 9.56 -6.98 5.46
CA PHE A 322 9.88 -6.41 4.14
C PHE A 322 10.20 -4.91 4.21
N PRO A 323 11.42 -4.51 4.58
CA PRO A 323 11.81 -3.10 4.69
C PRO A 323 11.71 -2.33 3.36
N GLY A 324 11.91 -3.00 2.22
CA GLY A 324 11.82 -2.39 0.90
C GLY A 324 10.45 -1.82 0.53
N GLN A 325 9.37 -2.24 1.21
CA GLN A 325 8.01 -1.76 0.97
C GLN A 325 7.61 -0.54 1.81
N MET A 326 8.46 -0.09 2.74
CA MET A 326 8.09 0.96 3.72
C MET A 326 7.67 2.28 3.07
N PHE A 327 8.23 2.64 1.91
CA PHE A 327 7.83 3.86 1.18
C PHE A 327 6.32 3.90 0.85
N ARG A 328 5.70 2.74 0.67
CA ARG A 328 4.27 2.56 0.41
C ARG A 328 3.49 2.26 1.69
N LEU A 329 4.01 1.32 2.49
CA LEU A 329 3.31 0.86 3.69
C LEU A 329 3.17 1.95 4.76
N ALA A 330 4.09 2.90 4.84
CA ALA A 330 4.04 4.02 5.78
C ALA A 330 3.08 5.15 5.36
N LEU A 331 2.62 5.19 4.09
CA LEU A 331 1.74 6.26 3.58
C LEU A 331 0.52 6.54 4.47
N PRO A 332 -0.18 5.54 5.04
CA PRO A 332 -1.35 5.81 5.88
C PRO A 332 -1.08 6.61 7.15
N ALA A 333 0.14 6.59 7.66
CA ALA A 333 0.54 7.40 8.81
C ALA A 333 0.83 8.87 8.44
N ILE A 334 1.21 9.13 7.19
CA ILE A 334 1.66 10.45 6.72
C ILE A 334 0.64 11.57 7.00
N PRO A 335 -0.67 11.44 6.68
CA PRO A 335 -1.64 12.49 6.94
C PRO A 335 -1.74 12.85 8.42
N PHE A 336 -1.70 11.85 9.30
CA PHE A 336 -1.73 12.08 10.75
C PHE A 336 -0.44 12.75 11.25
N LEU A 337 0.72 12.35 10.71
CA LEU A 337 2.00 13.01 11.01
C LEU A 337 1.97 14.47 10.59
N VAL A 338 1.44 14.78 9.40
CA VAL A 338 1.24 16.17 8.94
C VAL A 338 0.32 16.92 9.91
N ALA A 339 -0.85 16.37 10.25
CA ALA A 339 -1.78 17.00 11.18
C ALA A 339 -1.14 17.28 12.54
N ASN A 340 -0.35 16.33 13.05
CA ASN A 340 0.33 16.44 14.35
C ASN A 340 1.46 17.48 14.33
N ALA A 341 2.17 17.65 13.19
CA ALA A 341 3.13 18.75 13.01
C ALA A 341 2.42 20.11 13.09
N PHE A 342 1.30 20.27 12.36
CA PHE A 342 0.52 21.49 12.40
C PHE A 342 -0.05 21.78 13.79
N TRP A 343 -0.50 20.77 14.50
CA TRP A 343 -0.96 20.91 15.88
C TRP A 343 0.18 21.36 16.80
N LEU A 344 1.37 20.78 16.69
CA LEU A 344 2.54 21.16 17.48
C LEU A 344 2.92 22.62 17.23
N TRP A 345 3.04 23.03 15.96
CA TRP A 345 3.37 24.41 15.61
C TRP A 345 2.34 25.39 16.16
N PHE A 346 1.06 25.07 16.04
CA PHE A 346 -0.02 25.87 16.60
C PHE A 346 0.05 25.93 18.14
N ARG A 347 0.31 24.82 18.79
CA ARG A 347 0.43 24.74 20.25
C ARG A 347 1.58 25.59 20.77
N LEU A 348 2.75 25.49 20.14
CA LEU A 348 3.92 26.27 20.48
C LEU A 348 3.69 27.77 20.20
N ALA A 349 3.20 28.12 19.02
CA ALA A 349 2.88 29.50 18.66
C ALA A 349 1.85 30.12 19.61
N SER A 350 0.84 29.34 20.06
CA SER A 350 -0.16 29.79 21.01
C SER A 350 0.41 30.11 22.41
N ARG A 351 1.53 29.45 22.76
CA ARG A 351 2.21 29.70 24.04
C ARG A 351 3.00 31.02 24.05
N PHE A 352 3.63 31.35 22.91
CA PHE A 352 4.52 32.52 22.83
C PHE A 352 3.85 33.75 22.20
N ALA A 353 2.89 33.55 21.29
CA ALA A 353 2.22 34.63 20.58
C ALA A 353 0.75 34.26 20.28
N PRO A 354 -0.14 34.19 21.30
CA PRO A 354 -1.49 33.62 21.17
C PRO A 354 -2.34 34.32 20.09
N GLN A 355 -2.23 35.64 19.96
CA GLN A 355 -2.96 36.42 18.96
C GLN A 355 -2.48 36.17 17.51
N ARG A 356 -1.27 35.66 17.32
CA ARG A 356 -0.64 35.41 16.02
C ARG A 356 -0.39 33.91 15.75
N ALA A 357 -0.84 33.04 16.63
CA ALA A 357 -0.55 31.60 16.58
C ALA A 357 -0.92 30.97 15.24
N VAL A 358 -2.12 31.24 14.71
CA VAL A 358 -2.57 30.73 13.40
C VAL A 358 -1.67 31.26 12.28
N ARG A 359 -1.30 32.55 12.32
CA ARG A 359 -0.44 33.16 11.29
C ARG A 359 0.95 32.54 11.29
N TRP A 360 1.58 32.38 12.46
CA TRP A 360 2.90 31.76 12.55
C TRP A 360 2.91 30.31 12.12
N SER A 361 1.86 29.55 12.50
CA SER A 361 1.71 28.15 12.07
C SER A 361 1.46 28.03 10.56
N ALA A 362 0.73 28.97 9.97
CA ALA A 362 0.53 29.04 8.53
C ALA A 362 1.83 29.41 7.78
N VAL A 363 2.65 30.30 8.36
CA VAL A 363 3.97 30.60 7.81
C VAL A 363 4.89 29.36 7.89
N ALA A 364 4.86 28.61 9.00
CA ALA A 364 5.62 27.36 9.12
C ALA A 364 5.22 26.33 8.05
N ALA A 365 3.95 26.32 7.61
CA ALA A 365 3.48 25.46 6.52
C ALA A 365 4.11 25.77 5.15
N LEU A 366 4.68 26.96 4.96
CA LEU A 366 5.40 27.29 3.73
C LEU A 366 6.64 26.41 3.55
N VAL A 367 7.24 25.91 4.64
CA VAL A 367 8.41 25.02 4.57
C VAL A 367 8.06 23.69 3.87
N PRO A 368 7.12 22.88 4.36
CA PRO A 368 6.76 21.64 3.66
C PRO A 368 6.19 21.91 2.27
N LEU A 369 5.48 23.01 2.01
CA LEU A 369 5.03 23.35 0.66
C LEU A 369 6.20 23.66 -0.27
N ALA A 370 7.18 24.44 0.16
CA ALA A 370 8.38 24.73 -0.64
C ALA A 370 9.20 23.46 -0.94
N LEU A 371 9.16 22.48 -0.04
CA LEU A 371 9.81 21.18 -0.26
C LEU A 371 9.02 20.27 -1.23
N CYS A 372 7.71 20.24 -1.11
CA CYS A 372 6.85 19.29 -1.82
C CYS A 372 6.45 19.76 -3.24
N VAL A 373 6.16 21.06 -3.42
CA VAL A 373 5.60 21.59 -4.67
C VAL A 373 6.55 21.41 -5.86
N PRO A 374 7.84 21.78 -5.81
CA PRO A 374 8.71 21.64 -6.97
C PRO A 374 8.87 20.19 -7.45
N PRO A 375 9.16 19.19 -6.59
CA PRO A 375 9.28 17.81 -7.05
C PRO A 375 7.94 17.22 -7.50
N ALA A 376 6.81 17.58 -6.88
CA ALA A 376 5.50 17.14 -7.35
C ALA A 376 5.15 17.70 -8.73
N LEU A 377 5.39 19.00 -8.97
CA LEU A 377 5.19 19.61 -10.27
C LEU A 377 6.09 19.00 -11.33
N SER A 378 7.37 18.80 -11.02
CA SER A 378 8.33 18.15 -11.91
C SER A 378 7.87 16.74 -12.27
N TYR A 379 7.40 15.97 -11.29
CA TYR A 379 6.90 14.61 -11.50
C TYR A 379 5.64 14.59 -12.37
N VAL A 380 4.64 15.41 -12.04
CA VAL A 380 3.37 15.48 -12.81
C VAL A 380 3.59 16.00 -14.22
N ALA A 381 4.40 17.06 -14.37
CA ALA A 381 4.74 17.62 -15.68
C ALA A 381 5.58 16.66 -16.51
N GLY A 382 6.57 16.00 -15.89
CA GLY A 382 7.40 14.99 -16.55
C GLY A 382 6.57 13.82 -17.09
N ARG A 383 5.56 13.39 -16.35
CA ARG A 383 4.63 12.37 -16.81
C ARG A 383 3.75 12.87 -17.97
N ALA A 384 3.25 14.09 -17.89
CA ALA A 384 2.43 14.69 -18.95
C ALA A 384 3.22 14.95 -20.24
N SER A 385 4.53 15.23 -20.12
CA SER A 385 5.40 15.55 -21.27
C SER A 385 6.00 14.34 -21.98
N LEU A 386 5.67 13.09 -21.57
CA LEU A 386 6.11 11.85 -22.21
C LEU A 386 5.02 11.27 -23.14
N PRO A 387 4.55 11.99 -24.17
CA PRO A 387 3.52 11.48 -25.06
C PRO A 387 4.08 10.28 -25.84
N GLY A 388 3.32 9.20 -25.87
CA GLY A 388 3.59 8.06 -26.73
C GLY A 388 4.71 7.11 -26.29
N ARG A 389 5.39 7.35 -25.16
CA ARG A 389 6.30 6.38 -24.54
C ARG A 389 5.56 5.52 -23.51
N GLU A 390 4.33 5.17 -23.81
CA GLU A 390 3.67 4.08 -23.11
C GLU A 390 4.42 2.80 -23.47
N ILE A 391 5.07 2.26 -22.47
CA ILE A 391 5.65 0.95 -22.57
C ILE A 391 4.49 0.01 -22.31
N ALA A 392 4.22 -0.93 -23.20
CA ALA A 392 3.17 -1.95 -23.17
C ALA A 392 2.18 -1.84 -21.97
N ALA A 393 0.92 -2.10 -22.13
CA ALA A 393 -0.09 -2.10 -21.07
C ALA A 393 -0.16 -0.80 -20.18
N GLY A 394 0.26 0.35 -20.71
CA GLY A 394 0.19 1.63 -20.00
C GLY A 394 1.40 1.96 -19.12
N TYR A 395 2.48 1.20 -19.20
CA TYR A 395 3.74 1.51 -18.54
C TYR A 395 4.38 2.77 -19.08
N ARG A 396 4.92 3.58 -18.18
CA ARG A 396 5.74 4.75 -18.52
C ARG A 396 7.10 4.63 -17.87
N LEU A 397 8.15 4.94 -18.63
CA LEU A 397 9.53 4.86 -18.17
C LEU A 397 9.77 5.62 -16.86
N ALA A 398 9.19 6.83 -16.73
CA ALA A 398 9.29 7.62 -15.52
C ALA A 398 8.68 6.93 -14.29
N ASP A 399 7.56 6.21 -14.47
CA ASP A 399 6.88 5.50 -13.40
C ASP A 399 7.72 4.32 -12.89
N ILE A 400 8.36 3.60 -13.80
CA ILE A 400 9.26 2.48 -13.47
C ILE A 400 10.47 2.99 -12.71
N ALA A 401 11.09 4.06 -13.20
CA ALA A 401 12.25 4.66 -12.57
C ALA A 401 11.95 5.10 -11.12
N GLU A 402 10.81 5.75 -10.90
CA GLU A 402 10.37 6.19 -9.57
C GLU A 402 10.02 5.02 -8.66
N PHE A 403 9.30 4.02 -9.17
CA PHE A 403 8.92 2.84 -8.40
C PHE A 403 10.13 2.11 -7.84
N TYR A 404 11.17 1.92 -8.67
CA TYR A 404 12.40 1.25 -8.25
C TYR A 404 13.43 2.16 -7.61
N ARG A 405 13.17 3.48 -7.53
CA ARG A 405 14.13 4.50 -7.06
C ARG A 405 15.47 4.40 -7.77
N ILE A 406 15.45 4.27 -9.08
CA ILE A 406 16.65 4.11 -9.88
C ILE A 406 17.33 5.48 -10.06
N PRO A 407 18.59 5.63 -9.67
CA PRO A 407 19.24 6.95 -9.62
C PRO A 407 19.62 7.50 -10.98
N SER A 408 19.62 6.70 -12.03
CA SER A 408 20.03 7.14 -13.36
C SER A 408 19.01 6.73 -14.43
N ARG A 409 18.84 7.59 -15.43
CA ARG A 409 17.96 7.32 -16.56
C ARG A 409 18.34 6.05 -17.33
N PRO A 410 19.63 5.77 -17.66
CA PRO A 410 19.99 4.54 -18.35
C PRO A 410 19.62 3.28 -17.58
N ALA A 411 19.81 3.28 -16.25
CA ALA A 411 19.43 2.15 -15.41
C ALA A 411 17.91 1.97 -15.34
N ALA A 412 17.14 3.07 -15.35
CA ALA A 412 15.69 3.04 -15.42
C ALA A 412 15.19 2.48 -16.75
N GLU A 413 15.83 2.88 -17.87
CA GLU A 413 15.53 2.35 -19.20
C GLU A 413 15.81 0.85 -19.29
N ALA A 414 16.94 0.40 -18.76
CA ALA A 414 17.28 -1.03 -18.72
C ALA A 414 16.26 -1.83 -17.88
N THR A 415 15.82 -1.30 -16.75
CA THR A 415 14.80 -1.97 -15.93
C THR A 415 13.45 -2.00 -16.64
N ALA A 416 13.07 -0.90 -17.30
CA ALA A 416 11.85 -0.82 -18.08
C ALA A 416 11.83 -1.85 -19.21
N MET A 417 12.93 -1.98 -19.93
CA MET A 417 13.03 -2.96 -21.03
C MET A 417 12.89 -4.40 -20.54
N ARG A 418 13.42 -4.72 -19.36
CA ARG A 418 13.22 -6.04 -18.75
C ARG A 418 11.77 -6.29 -18.36
N GLU A 419 11.08 -5.29 -17.78
CA GLU A 419 9.64 -5.42 -17.48
C GLU A 419 8.78 -5.58 -18.74
N ILE A 420 9.10 -4.84 -19.81
CA ILE A 420 8.44 -5.03 -21.11
C ILE A 420 8.63 -6.47 -21.60
N GLY A 421 9.83 -7.01 -21.47
CA GLY A 421 10.11 -8.39 -21.79
C GLY A 421 9.19 -9.36 -21.04
N VAL A 422 8.98 -9.16 -19.74
CA VAL A 422 8.05 -9.99 -18.95
C VAL A 422 6.61 -9.86 -19.44
N LEU A 423 6.17 -8.66 -19.86
CA LEU A 423 4.84 -8.49 -20.45
C LEU A 423 4.69 -9.27 -21.77
N ALA A 424 5.73 -9.24 -22.61
CA ALA A 424 5.76 -10.05 -23.84
C ALA A 424 5.75 -11.56 -23.52
N ASP A 425 6.43 -11.97 -22.45
CA ASP A 425 6.43 -13.36 -21.99
C ASP A 425 5.02 -13.83 -21.59
N PHE A 426 4.19 -12.99 -20.96
CA PHE A 426 2.80 -13.36 -20.66
C PHE A 426 1.97 -13.59 -21.92
N GLU A 427 2.19 -12.80 -22.96
CA GLU A 427 1.54 -13.05 -24.25
C GLU A 427 2.03 -14.37 -24.87
N GLN A 428 3.33 -14.68 -24.77
CA GLN A 428 3.85 -15.97 -25.23
C GLN A 428 3.27 -17.14 -24.41
N ILE A 429 3.17 -17.00 -23.09
CA ILE A 429 2.49 -18.01 -22.25
C ILE A 429 1.06 -18.23 -22.74
N ARG A 430 0.32 -17.17 -23.04
CA ARG A 430 -1.04 -17.23 -23.56
C ARG A 430 -1.12 -17.99 -24.90
N LEU A 431 -0.17 -17.79 -25.79
CA LEU A 431 -0.13 -18.39 -27.12
C LEU A 431 0.38 -19.84 -27.11
N THR A 432 1.26 -20.21 -26.19
CA THR A 432 1.97 -21.49 -26.19
C THR A 432 1.41 -22.51 -25.19
N THR A 433 0.46 -22.12 -24.35
CA THR A 433 -0.12 -23.01 -23.34
C THR A 433 -1.64 -23.16 -23.52
N PRO A 434 -2.24 -24.32 -23.15
CA PRO A 434 -3.69 -24.49 -23.15
C PRO A 434 -4.38 -23.53 -22.16
N ASP A 435 -5.68 -23.23 -22.38
CA ASP A 435 -6.44 -22.35 -21.49
C ASP A 435 -6.56 -22.89 -20.06
N SER A 436 -6.53 -24.21 -19.90
CA SER A 436 -6.57 -24.90 -18.61
C SER A 436 -5.21 -25.01 -17.92
N ALA A 437 -4.14 -24.47 -18.52
CA ALA A 437 -2.78 -24.62 -18.00
C ALA A 437 -2.61 -23.92 -16.63
N ARG A 438 -1.92 -24.62 -15.73
CA ARG A 438 -1.49 -24.14 -14.42
C ARG A 438 -0.03 -23.69 -14.49
N VAL A 439 0.20 -22.39 -14.45
CA VAL A 439 1.54 -21.80 -14.61
C VAL A 439 2.05 -21.30 -13.26
N MET A 440 3.14 -21.87 -12.79
CA MET A 440 3.76 -21.48 -11.52
C MET A 440 4.71 -20.30 -11.71
N TRP A 441 4.47 -19.26 -10.94
CA TRP A 441 5.36 -18.10 -10.83
C TRP A 441 5.19 -17.43 -9.46
N TYR A 442 6.16 -16.62 -9.05
CA TYR A 442 6.11 -15.96 -7.73
C TYR A 442 5.08 -14.83 -7.63
N LEU A 443 4.58 -14.30 -8.76
CA LEU A 443 3.47 -13.35 -8.83
C LEU A 443 2.29 -13.94 -9.63
N PRO A 444 1.60 -14.95 -9.12
CA PRO A 444 0.60 -15.71 -9.87
C PRO A 444 -0.58 -14.85 -10.34
N GLY A 445 -0.89 -13.75 -9.64
CA GLY A 445 -1.94 -12.82 -10.05
C GLY A 445 -1.70 -12.18 -11.42
N TYR A 446 -0.44 -11.94 -11.79
CA TYR A 446 -0.10 -11.41 -13.11
C TYR A 446 -0.25 -12.47 -14.20
N VAL A 447 0.09 -13.73 -13.93
CA VAL A 447 -0.17 -14.84 -14.84
C VAL A 447 -1.67 -14.95 -15.11
N ALA A 448 -2.49 -14.91 -14.05
CA ALA A 448 -3.94 -14.95 -14.19
C ALA A 448 -4.48 -13.76 -14.99
N LEU A 449 -4.03 -12.54 -14.66
CA LEU A 449 -4.57 -11.31 -15.24
C LEU A 449 -4.13 -11.09 -16.69
N LEU A 450 -2.84 -11.35 -17.01
CA LEU A 450 -2.24 -10.99 -18.29
C LEU A 450 -2.12 -12.17 -19.25
N ALA A 451 -1.85 -13.38 -18.75
CA ALA A 451 -1.79 -14.59 -19.59
C ALA A 451 -3.13 -15.35 -19.66
N GLY A 452 -4.09 -15.05 -18.77
CA GLY A 452 -5.37 -15.76 -18.72
C GLY A 452 -5.22 -17.25 -18.38
N ARG A 453 -4.22 -17.61 -17.56
CA ARG A 453 -3.92 -18.97 -17.12
C ARG A 453 -4.06 -19.09 -15.61
N GLU A 454 -4.28 -20.30 -15.09
CA GLU A 454 -4.27 -20.49 -13.64
C GLU A 454 -2.88 -20.16 -13.08
N GLY A 455 -2.79 -19.12 -12.27
CA GLY A 455 -1.55 -18.72 -11.63
C GLY A 455 -1.29 -19.53 -10.35
N VAL A 456 -0.23 -20.31 -10.33
CA VAL A 456 0.20 -21.09 -9.16
C VAL A 456 1.33 -20.34 -8.45
N PRO A 457 1.22 -20.09 -7.12
CA PRO A 457 2.26 -19.34 -6.42
C PRO A 457 3.56 -20.15 -6.32
N LEU A 458 4.67 -19.51 -6.66
CA LEU A 458 6.02 -20.00 -6.38
C LEU A 458 6.56 -19.24 -5.16
N THR A 459 6.79 -19.93 -4.07
CA THR A 459 7.55 -19.38 -2.95
C THR A 459 9.01 -19.72 -3.20
N ARG A 460 9.91 -18.74 -3.13
CA ARG A 460 11.35 -19.02 -3.31
C ARG A 460 11.81 -20.02 -2.26
N PRO A 461 12.25 -21.20 -2.66
CA PRO A 461 12.76 -22.18 -1.73
C PRO A 461 14.16 -21.77 -1.27
N ALA A 462 14.45 -22.00 0.00
CA ALA A 462 15.79 -21.83 0.53
C ALA A 462 16.78 -22.87 -0.02
N ASP A 463 16.27 -23.96 -0.60
CA ASP A 463 17.04 -25.08 -1.13
C ASP A 463 16.27 -25.86 -2.22
N THR A 464 16.99 -26.68 -2.94
CA THR A 464 16.47 -27.53 -4.02
C THR A 464 15.37 -28.48 -3.55
N ALA A 465 15.50 -29.07 -2.36
CA ALA A 465 14.54 -30.05 -1.85
C ALA A 465 13.18 -29.39 -1.59
N ARG A 466 13.16 -28.18 -1.03
CA ARG A 466 11.93 -27.40 -0.81
C ARG A 466 11.31 -26.96 -2.14
N PHE A 467 12.10 -26.65 -3.14
CA PHE A 467 11.60 -26.33 -4.48
C PHE A 467 10.88 -27.51 -5.11
N VAL A 468 11.53 -28.69 -5.10
CA VAL A 468 10.91 -29.94 -5.59
C VAL A 468 9.64 -30.28 -4.82
N ALA A 469 9.65 -30.13 -3.50
CA ALA A 469 8.47 -30.33 -2.67
C ALA A 469 7.30 -29.40 -3.06
N GLN A 470 7.58 -28.12 -3.40
CA GLN A 470 6.55 -27.20 -3.90
C GLN A 470 5.99 -27.64 -5.25
N LEU A 471 6.85 -28.06 -6.19
CA LEU A 471 6.40 -28.57 -7.48
C LEU A 471 5.50 -29.80 -7.30
N ALA A 472 5.89 -30.75 -6.45
CA ALA A 472 5.11 -31.96 -6.17
C ALA A 472 3.77 -31.66 -5.48
N ALA A 473 3.76 -30.73 -4.52
CA ALA A 473 2.55 -30.35 -3.79
C ALA A 473 1.55 -29.57 -4.64
N ARG A 474 2.04 -28.66 -5.49
CA ARG A 474 1.20 -27.73 -6.26
C ARG A 474 0.90 -28.20 -7.67
N ARG A 475 1.63 -29.17 -8.18
CA ARG A 475 1.45 -29.84 -9.49
C ARG A 475 1.18 -28.83 -10.63
N PRO A 476 2.08 -27.85 -10.90
CA PRO A 476 1.91 -27.00 -12.05
C PRO A 476 2.15 -27.78 -13.35
N ASP A 477 1.46 -27.37 -14.43
CA ASP A 477 1.77 -27.89 -15.77
C ASP A 477 3.02 -27.22 -16.34
N TYR A 478 3.23 -25.94 -15.97
CA TYR A 478 4.35 -25.14 -16.43
C TYR A 478 4.95 -24.36 -15.26
N VAL A 479 6.27 -24.09 -15.35
CA VAL A 479 6.98 -23.15 -14.48
C VAL A 479 7.56 -22.05 -15.35
N TYR A 480 7.22 -20.82 -15.04
CA TYR A 480 7.83 -19.64 -15.63
C TYR A 480 8.88 -19.08 -14.68
N LEU A 481 10.09 -18.91 -15.16
CA LEU A 481 11.19 -18.23 -14.46
C LEU A 481 11.54 -16.94 -15.20
N SER A 482 11.90 -15.90 -14.44
CA SER A 482 12.39 -14.64 -14.98
C SER A 482 13.49 -14.07 -14.09
N SER A 483 14.51 -13.48 -14.69
CA SER A 483 15.56 -12.73 -13.99
C SER A 483 15.07 -11.38 -13.46
N VAL A 484 13.89 -10.93 -13.91
CA VAL A 484 13.28 -9.70 -13.41
C VAL A 484 12.68 -9.96 -12.04
N HIS A 485 13.17 -9.26 -11.04
CA HIS A 485 12.79 -9.44 -9.65
C HIS A 485 11.97 -8.26 -9.14
N PRO A 486 10.92 -8.51 -8.34
CA PRO A 486 10.37 -7.46 -7.50
C PRO A 486 11.43 -6.96 -6.52
N ARG A 487 11.41 -5.67 -6.24
CA ARG A 487 12.33 -5.01 -5.31
C ARG A 487 12.46 -5.71 -3.96
N ASP A 488 11.36 -6.27 -3.46
CA ASP A 488 11.30 -6.95 -2.18
C ASP A 488 12.06 -8.27 -2.13
N THR A 489 12.43 -8.82 -3.27
CA THR A 489 13.18 -10.06 -3.34
C THR A 489 14.69 -9.85 -3.28
N ALA A 490 15.17 -8.60 -3.29
CA ALA A 490 16.58 -8.28 -3.10
C ALA A 490 17.16 -8.78 -1.77
N HIS A 491 16.30 -9.04 -0.78
CA HIS A 491 16.68 -9.60 0.51
C HIS A 491 16.48 -11.11 0.62
N ARG A 492 16.03 -11.75 -0.45
CA ARG A 492 15.87 -13.20 -0.48
C ARG A 492 17.03 -13.80 -1.26
N ASP A 493 17.84 -14.59 -0.57
CA ASP A 493 18.96 -15.33 -1.18
C ASP A 493 18.46 -16.18 -2.35
N GLY A 494 19.12 -16.08 -3.48
CA GLY A 494 18.95 -16.97 -4.62
C GLY A 494 18.46 -16.30 -5.91
N ASP A 495 19.19 -16.53 -6.98
CA ASP A 495 18.77 -16.24 -8.34
C ASP A 495 17.60 -17.17 -8.74
N PRO A 496 16.44 -16.67 -9.22
CA PRO A 496 15.38 -17.55 -9.73
C PRO A 496 15.85 -18.43 -10.87
N MET A 497 16.78 -17.93 -11.69
CA MET A 497 17.37 -18.70 -12.79
C MET A 497 18.26 -19.84 -12.30
N GLY A 498 18.74 -19.82 -11.07
CA GLY A 498 19.48 -20.92 -10.45
C GLY A 498 18.68 -22.21 -10.31
N ALA A 499 17.34 -22.14 -10.39
CA ALA A 499 16.45 -23.31 -10.43
C ALA A 499 16.32 -23.94 -11.84
N LEU A 500 16.78 -23.26 -12.89
CA LEU A 500 16.61 -23.70 -14.28
C LEU A 500 17.21 -25.08 -14.56
N PRO A 501 18.45 -25.43 -14.17
CA PRO A 501 18.99 -26.76 -14.42
C PRO A 501 18.10 -27.87 -13.83
N LEU A 502 17.61 -27.64 -12.61
CA LEU A 502 16.72 -28.58 -11.91
C LEU A 502 15.38 -28.74 -12.62
N LEU A 503 14.83 -27.68 -13.20
CA LEU A 503 13.59 -27.74 -13.96
C LEU A 503 13.78 -28.48 -15.27
N LEU A 504 14.89 -28.30 -15.98
CA LEU A 504 15.20 -28.99 -17.23
C LEU A 504 15.42 -30.50 -17.03
N GLU A 505 15.83 -30.94 -15.83
CA GLU A 505 15.85 -32.36 -15.48
C GLU A 505 14.42 -32.94 -15.33
N ARG A 506 13.43 -32.12 -14.98
CA ARG A 506 12.05 -32.52 -14.63
C ARG A 506 11.01 -32.13 -15.66
N GLY A 507 11.41 -31.50 -16.74
CA GLY A 507 10.52 -31.02 -17.77
C GLY A 507 11.24 -30.67 -19.05
N ASP A 508 10.48 -30.16 -20.01
CA ASP A 508 10.98 -29.77 -21.31
C ASP A 508 10.81 -28.24 -21.47
N GLU A 509 11.85 -27.60 -21.96
CA GLU A 509 11.80 -26.19 -22.32
C GLU A 509 10.80 -25.98 -23.45
N VAL A 510 9.88 -25.02 -23.24
CA VAL A 510 8.90 -24.61 -24.28
C VAL A 510 9.49 -23.48 -25.10
N TRP A 511 10.03 -22.47 -24.41
CA TRP A 511 10.73 -21.34 -24.99
C TRP A 511 11.57 -20.62 -23.91
N HIS A 512 12.52 -19.84 -24.37
CA HIS A 512 13.26 -18.87 -23.54
C HIS A 512 13.44 -17.54 -24.27
N ARG A 513 13.69 -16.49 -23.50
CA ARG A 513 14.09 -15.17 -23.99
C ARG A 513 15.47 -14.83 -23.44
N THR A 514 16.32 -14.29 -24.31
CA THR A 514 17.67 -13.84 -23.95
C THR A 514 17.77 -12.32 -23.99
N ASP A 515 18.71 -11.78 -23.21
CA ASP A 515 19.12 -10.38 -23.32
C ASP A 515 20.05 -10.15 -24.53
N ALA A 516 20.50 -8.89 -24.68
CA ALA A 516 21.43 -8.52 -25.75
C ALA A 516 22.82 -9.19 -25.64
N ALA A 517 23.17 -9.73 -24.47
CA ALA A 517 24.42 -10.48 -24.23
C ALA A 517 24.26 -11.99 -24.44
N GLY A 518 23.05 -12.45 -24.80
CA GLY A 518 22.74 -13.87 -24.99
C GLY A 518 22.46 -14.62 -23.68
N LEU A 519 22.33 -13.92 -22.54
CA LEU A 519 21.98 -14.54 -21.27
C LEU A 519 20.46 -14.75 -21.17
N THR A 520 20.04 -15.91 -20.69
CA THR A 520 18.62 -16.21 -20.51
C THR A 520 18.00 -15.29 -19.47
N GLU A 521 17.05 -14.44 -19.90
CA GLU A 521 16.29 -13.55 -19.03
C GLU A 521 15.01 -14.19 -18.50
N SER A 522 14.38 -15.03 -19.31
CA SER A 522 13.16 -15.74 -18.92
C SER A 522 13.03 -17.06 -19.67
N VAL A 523 12.31 -17.99 -19.06
CA VAL A 523 12.09 -19.33 -19.64
C VAL A 523 10.74 -19.89 -19.15
N LEU A 524 10.06 -20.60 -20.05
CA LEU A 524 8.89 -21.42 -19.73
C LEU A 524 9.27 -22.89 -19.88
N VAL A 525 9.11 -23.64 -18.81
CA VAL A 525 9.36 -25.08 -18.76
C VAL A 525 8.05 -25.82 -18.54
N LYS A 526 7.73 -26.78 -19.40
CA LYS A 526 6.62 -27.71 -19.21
C LYS A 526 7.06 -28.84 -18.28
N ILE A 527 6.35 -29.06 -17.20
CA ILE A 527 6.70 -30.07 -16.20
C ILE A 527 6.18 -31.44 -16.64
N ASP A 528 7.05 -32.44 -16.59
CA ASP A 528 6.67 -33.84 -16.80
C ASP A 528 6.31 -34.48 -15.45
N PRO A 529 5.02 -34.83 -15.22
CA PRO A 529 4.61 -35.47 -13.98
C PRO A 529 5.36 -36.75 -13.64
N ALA A 530 5.80 -37.50 -14.68
CA ALA A 530 6.54 -38.74 -14.48
C ALA A 530 7.99 -38.50 -14.01
N ARG A 531 8.61 -37.40 -14.45
CA ARG A 531 9.96 -37.01 -14.00
C ARG A 531 9.92 -36.32 -12.61
N LEU A 532 8.79 -35.72 -12.25
CA LEU A 532 8.64 -35.04 -10.96
C LEU A 532 8.69 -36.01 -9.78
N LEU A 533 8.25 -37.25 -9.96
CA LEU A 533 8.19 -38.29 -8.95
C LEU A 533 9.49 -39.12 -8.85
N ARG A 534 10.46 -38.91 -9.75
CA ARG A 534 11.78 -39.55 -9.65
C ARG A 534 12.58 -38.83 -8.57
N GLN A 535 12.88 -39.56 -7.51
CA GLN A 535 13.74 -39.13 -6.38
C GLN A 535 15.18 -38.94 -6.81
#